data_0b56baf8bdc656609853bf791f931770
#
_entry.id   0b56baf8bdc656609853bf791f931770
#
_cell.length_a   1.000
_cell.length_b   1.000
_cell.length_c   1.000
_cell.angle_alpha   90.00
_cell.angle_beta   90.00
_cell.angle_gamma   90.00
#
_symmetry.space_group_name_H-M   'P 1'
#
loop_
_entity.id
_entity.type
_entity.pdbx_description
1 polymer ?
#
loop_
_entity_poly.entity_id
_entity_poly.type
_entity_poly.pdbx_seq_one_letter_code
_entity_poly.pdbx_strand_id
1 'polypeptide(L)'
;MRNLRLACFILFITAILPGCASFLADQIAKGGGSQVSGSFAWTVEEPVCDNFGHCVPVTRLRQQLPDNENHSVTLKFDFYINQNHKIWHFAAPADSQQPKSLENDLIVLFAGYNQPAQLLSLHQQWLQKVTGAQVWVVPGAEQAERFSFGLNYVAPLVSEISRRQPINVHLVGFSMGALAAAGVMEHIDNGRLYLIAPMTDFRLAVNALWNSVYKNKFYTRLVGDETVEEAVDIVYERAGKSEQDTELVRRIEHHQGRTTIYASYDDKVTPAAAWLPIKRDALQFKFYRQMNHPEMLALFRQDLLQDFISDLLGRSITAAETDILGLLCDGKDIECLNRLPTDDDNSED
;
A
#
# COMPACT_ATOMS: atom_id res chain seq x y z
N MET A 1 54.51 3.98 -18.88
CA MET A 1 53.93 3.91 -17.53
C MET A 1 52.71 4.83 -17.34
N ARG A 2 52.64 6.00 -17.96
CA ARG A 2 51.48 6.96 -17.81
C ARG A 2 50.20 6.41 -18.46
N ASN A 3 50.30 5.76 -19.63
CA ASN A 3 49.13 5.19 -20.35
C ASN A 3 48.59 3.95 -19.66
N LEU A 4 49.40 3.15 -18.97
CA LEU A 4 48.97 1.99 -18.23
C LEU A 4 48.15 2.36 -16.98
N ARG A 5 48.56 3.48 -16.29
CA ARG A 5 47.80 4.01 -15.14
C ARG A 5 46.45 4.60 -15.55
N LEU A 6 46.38 5.23 -16.72
CA LEU A 6 45.13 5.77 -17.26
C LEU A 6 44.18 4.61 -17.68
N ALA A 7 44.70 3.57 -18.32
CA ALA A 7 43.92 2.39 -18.68
C ALA A 7 43.39 1.64 -17.46
N CYS A 8 44.20 1.46 -16.41
CA CYS A 8 43.76 0.85 -15.16
C CYS A 8 42.71 1.73 -14.43
N PHE A 9 42.84 3.05 -14.49
CA PHE A 9 41.86 3.96 -13.87
C PHE A 9 40.53 3.96 -14.62
N ILE A 10 40.55 3.92 -15.95
CA ILE A 10 39.36 3.79 -16.78
C ILE A 10 38.69 2.43 -16.56
N LEU A 11 39.45 1.34 -16.52
CA LEU A 11 38.93 0.00 -16.21
C LEU A 11 38.32 -0.11 -14.82
N PHE A 12 38.90 0.60 -13.83
CA PHE A 12 38.36 0.64 -12.48
C PHE A 12 37.06 1.43 -12.39
N ILE A 13 36.95 2.56 -13.12
CA ILE A 13 35.70 3.36 -13.20
C ILE A 13 34.62 2.56 -13.92
N THR A 14 34.90 1.89 -15.02
CA THR A 14 33.91 1.07 -15.76
C THR A 14 33.45 -0.17 -15.01
N ALA A 15 34.24 -0.68 -14.06
CA ALA A 15 33.85 -1.80 -13.20
C ALA A 15 32.98 -1.38 -11.99
N ILE A 16 33.02 -0.09 -11.61
CA ILE A 16 32.20 0.43 -10.49
C ILE A 16 30.77 0.77 -10.93
N LEU A 17 30.57 1.23 -12.17
CA LEU A 17 29.27 1.68 -12.66
C LEU A 17 28.17 0.57 -12.66
N PRO A 18 28.46 -0.66 -13.15
CA PRO A 18 27.47 -1.74 -13.07
C PRO A 18 27.14 -2.15 -11.63
N GLY A 19 28.09 -1.99 -10.71
CA GLY A 19 27.90 -2.24 -9.28
C GLY A 19 26.92 -1.29 -8.62
N CYS A 20 26.89 -0.02 -9.04
CA CYS A 20 26.00 0.99 -8.47
C CYS A 20 24.54 0.74 -8.87
N ALA A 21 24.26 0.44 -10.13
CA ALA A 21 22.92 0.14 -10.60
C ALA A 21 22.37 -1.15 -9.97
N SER A 22 23.19 -2.21 -9.91
CA SER A 22 22.84 -3.47 -9.25
C SER A 22 22.54 -3.28 -7.75
N PHE A 23 23.35 -2.49 -7.05
CA PHE A 23 23.09 -2.14 -5.65
C PHE A 23 21.79 -1.34 -5.49
N LEU A 24 21.56 -0.35 -6.36
CA LEU A 24 20.33 0.44 -6.33
C LEU A 24 19.09 -0.44 -6.62
N ALA A 25 19.20 -1.37 -7.57
CA ALA A 25 18.16 -2.35 -7.84
C ALA A 25 17.83 -3.21 -6.61
N ASP A 26 18.85 -3.63 -5.85
CA ASP A 26 18.63 -4.34 -4.57
C ASP A 26 17.89 -3.47 -3.55
N GLN A 27 18.23 -2.18 -3.46
CA GLN A 27 17.54 -1.26 -2.56
C GLN A 27 16.09 -1.02 -3.00
N ILE A 28 15.83 -0.88 -4.30
CA ILE A 28 14.48 -0.76 -4.85
C ILE A 28 13.67 -2.03 -4.58
N ALA A 29 14.26 -3.22 -4.78
CA ALA A 29 13.53 -4.47 -4.56
C ALA A 29 13.23 -4.76 -3.08
N LYS A 30 14.10 -4.34 -2.16
CA LYS A 30 13.95 -4.55 -0.71
C LYS A 30 13.12 -3.49 -0.02
N GLY A 31 12.99 -2.32 -0.63
CA GLY A 31 12.34 -1.17 -0.01
C GLY A 31 13.15 -0.52 1.12
N GLY A 32 12.67 0.64 1.57
CA GLY A 32 13.33 1.44 2.61
C GLY A 32 12.95 1.06 4.05
N GLY A 33 12.00 0.16 4.24
CA GLY A 33 11.51 -0.25 5.56
C GLY A 33 10.89 0.90 6.35
N SER A 34 9.60 1.19 6.15
CA SER A 34 8.89 2.11 7.03
C SER A 34 8.71 1.46 8.41
N GLN A 35 9.06 2.18 9.46
CA GLN A 35 8.87 1.68 10.83
C GLN A 35 7.51 2.13 11.37
N VAL A 36 6.73 1.17 11.84
CA VAL A 36 5.49 1.41 12.56
C VAL A 36 5.65 0.79 13.96
N SER A 37 5.46 1.60 14.98
CA SER A 37 5.49 1.15 16.38
C SER A 37 4.07 1.08 16.93
N GLY A 38 3.77 0.03 17.70
CA GLY A 38 2.46 -0.18 18.32
C GLY A 38 2.26 -1.63 18.71
N SER A 39 1.19 -1.93 19.42
CA SER A 39 0.75 -3.28 19.70
C SER A 39 -0.22 -3.73 18.59
N PHE A 40 -0.01 -4.90 18.02
CA PHE A 40 -0.82 -5.49 16.95
C PHE A 40 -1.41 -6.84 17.37
N ALA A 41 -1.63 -7.03 18.65
CA ALA A 41 -2.10 -8.29 19.22
C ALA A 41 -3.43 -8.79 18.65
N TRP A 42 -4.25 -7.88 18.12
CA TRP A 42 -5.53 -8.22 17.45
C TRP A 42 -5.35 -8.81 16.05
N THR A 43 -4.14 -8.86 15.54
CA THR A 43 -3.86 -9.46 14.23
C THR A 43 -3.11 -10.78 14.35
N VAL A 44 -3.24 -11.61 13.33
CA VAL A 44 -2.45 -12.82 13.14
C VAL A 44 -2.03 -12.91 11.68
N GLU A 45 -0.78 -13.25 11.45
CA GLU A 45 -0.27 -13.53 10.11
C GLU A 45 -0.40 -15.02 9.82
N GLU A 46 -1.01 -15.37 8.73
CA GLU A 46 -1.23 -16.74 8.27
C GLU A 46 -0.79 -16.90 6.83
N PRO A 47 -0.05 -17.95 6.48
CA PRO A 47 0.29 -18.23 5.09
C PRO A 47 -0.96 -18.69 4.32
N VAL A 48 -1.16 -18.09 3.16
CA VAL A 48 -2.15 -18.49 2.16
C VAL A 48 -1.38 -19.07 0.99
N CYS A 49 -1.68 -20.32 0.64
CA CYS A 49 -0.88 -21.04 -0.36
C CYS A 49 -1.78 -21.53 -1.51
N ASP A 50 -1.20 -21.59 -2.71
CA ASP A 50 -1.79 -22.28 -3.84
C ASP A 50 -1.54 -23.81 -3.79
N ASN A 51 -2.08 -24.51 -4.76
CA ASN A 51 -1.93 -25.97 -4.87
C ASN A 51 -0.49 -26.42 -5.22
N PHE A 52 0.39 -25.49 -5.58
CA PHE A 52 1.79 -25.74 -5.90
C PHE A 52 2.74 -25.42 -4.75
N GLY A 53 2.20 -24.95 -3.62
CA GLY A 53 2.97 -24.60 -2.43
C GLY A 53 3.56 -23.17 -2.45
N HIS A 54 3.16 -22.32 -3.39
CA HIS A 54 3.51 -20.90 -3.31
C HIS A 54 2.62 -20.25 -2.28
N CYS A 55 3.21 -19.54 -1.35
CA CYS A 55 2.50 -18.93 -0.23
C CYS A 55 2.71 -17.41 -0.17
N VAL A 56 1.69 -16.71 0.31
CA VAL A 56 1.74 -15.30 0.67
C VAL A 56 1.32 -15.15 2.14
N PRO A 57 2.05 -14.36 2.95
CA PRO A 57 1.60 -14.04 4.29
C PRO A 57 0.40 -13.09 4.20
N VAL A 58 -0.69 -13.44 4.89
CA VAL A 58 -1.91 -12.64 4.96
C VAL A 58 -2.17 -12.31 6.42
N THR A 59 -2.27 -11.03 6.74
CA THR A 59 -2.65 -10.58 8.07
C THR A 59 -4.18 -10.60 8.18
N ARG A 60 -4.69 -11.29 9.21
CA ARG A 60 -6.11 -11.40 9.54
C ARG A 60 -6.37 -10.89 10.95
N LEU A 61 -7.61 -10.51 11.22
CA LEU A 61 -8.03 -10.19 12.58
C LEU A 61 -8.26 -11.49 13.37
N ARG A 62 -7.84 -11.50 14.63
CA ARG A 62 -8.10 -12.59 15.55
C ARG A 62 -9.60 -12.64 15.85
N GLN A 63 -10.16 -13.83 15.93
CA GLN A 63 -11.56 -14.01 16.32
C GLN A 63 -11.77 -13.73 17.82
N GLN A 64 -10.76 -14.00 18.64
CA GLN A 64 -10.74 -13.71 20.06
C GLN A 64 -9.41 -13.05 20.42
N LEU A 65 -9.48 -11.96 21.15
CA LEU A 65 -8.29 -11.33 21.71
C LEU A 65 -7.82 -12.15 22.93
N PRO A 66 -6.50 -12.18 23.19
CA PRO A 66 -5.99 -12.71 24.44
C PRO A 66 -6.61 -11.99 25.65
N ASP A 67 -6.91 -12.74 26.72
CA ASP A 67 -7.73 -12.31 27.88
C ASP A 67 -7.22 -11.07 28.65
N ASN A 68 -6.06 -10.52 28.32
CA ASN A 68 -5.45 -9.37 29.01
C ASN A 68 -5.02 -8.24 28.06
N GLU A 69 -5.50 -8.21 26.83
CA GLU A 69 -5.06 -7.20 25.88
C GLU A 69 -6.11 -6.13 25.64
N ASN A 70 -5.62 -4.90 25.66
CA ASN A 70 -6.41 -3.72 25.44
C ASN A 70 -7.01 -3.68 24.02
N HIS A 71 -8.28 -3.35 23.92
CA HIS A 71 -9.00 -3.24 22.65
C HIS A 71 -8.70 -1.92 21.90
N SER A 72 -7.95 -1.00 22.49
CA SER A 72 -7.52 0.24 21.84
C SER A 72 -6.21 0.04 21.09
N VAL A 73 -6.09 0.74 19.97
CA VAL A 73 -4.90 0.67 19.13
C VAL A 73 -4.31 2.05 19.03
N THR A 74 -3.06 2.18 19.46
CA THR A 74 -2.29 3.42 19.26
C THR A 74 -1.13 3.13 18.33
N LEU A 75 -1.04 3.88 17.23
CA LEU A 75 0.07 3.79 16.29
C LEU A 75 0.76 5.14 16.15
N LYS A 76 2.07 5.09 16.09
CA LYS A 76 2.91 6.23 15.76
C LYS A 76 3.50 6.04 14.36
N PHE A 77 3.26 7.00 13.49
CA PHE A 77 3.86 7.06 12.16
C PHE A 77 4.92 8.14 12.12
N ASP A 78 6.08 7.77 11.62
CA ASP A 78 7.20 8.65 11.41
C ASP A 78 7.59 8.61 9.92
N PHE A 79 7.32 9.69 9.19
CA PHE A 79 7.54 9.73 7.75
C PHE A 79 7.82 11.15 7.23
N TYR A 80 8.30 11.23 6.00
CA TYR A 80 8.59 12.49 5.33
C TYR A 80 7.55 12.80 4.27
N ILE A 81 6.93 13.98 4.37
CA ILE A 81 6.06 14.53 3.34
C ILE A 81 6.69 15.82 2.81
N ASN A 82 6.91 15.93 1.50
CA ASN A 82 7.46 17.11 0.86
C ASN A 82 8.73 17.65 1.57
N GLN A 83 9.64 16.76 1.94
CA GLN A 83 10.88 17.02 2.69
C GLN A 83 10.65 17.45 4.16
N ASN A 84 9.43 17.53 4.62
CA ASN A 84 9.12 17.78 6.02
C ASN A 84 8.94 16.47 6.77
N HIS A 85 9.63 16.35 7.89
CA HIS A 85 9.42 15.24 8.82
C HIS A 85 8.07 15.39 9.50
N LYS A 86 7.24 14.35 9.40
CA LYS A 86 5.91 14.29 10.01
C LYS A 86 5.84 13.10 10.95
N ILE A 87 5.30 13.35 12.13
CA ILE A 87 4.98 12.31 13.09
C ILE A 87 3.49 12.38 13.35
N TRP A 88 2.79 11.31 13.06
CA TRP A 88 1.37 11.19 13.37
C TRP A 88 1.14 10.12 14.42
N HIS A 89 0.26 10.41 15.35
CA HIS A 89 -0.24 9.47 16.31
C HIS A 89 -1.71 9.19 16.02
N PHE A 90 -2.07 7.93 16.08
CA PHE A 90 -3.43 7.48 15.84
C PHE A 90 -3.87 6.56 16.98
N ALA A 91 -5.06 6.78 17.51
CA ALA A 91 -5.71 5.90 18.47
C ALA A 91 -7.11 5.54 17.98
N ALA A 92 -7.38 4.26 17.84
CA ALA A 92 -8.70 3.75 17.48
C ALA A 92 -9.44 3.29 18.75
N PRO A 93 -10.69 3.72 18.97
CA PRO A 93 -11.50 3.27 20.09
C PRO A 93 -11.90 1.80 19.96
N ALA A 94 -12.06 1.13 21.09
CA ALA A 94 -12.32 -0.30 21.16
C ALA A 94 -13.71 -0.71 20.62
N ASP A 95 -14.74 0.08 20.83
CA ASP A 95 -16.11 -0.32 20.57
C ASP A 95 -16.85 0.58 19.59
N SER A 96 -17.44 -0.03 18.54
CA SER A 96 -18.53 0.53 17.76
C SER A 96 -19.53 -0.56 17.42
N GLN A 97 -20.75 -0.44 17.92
CA GLN A 97 -21.87 -1.26 17.47
C GLN A 97 -22.44 -0.63 16.19
N GLN A 98 -22.04 -1.15 15.05
CA GLN A 98 -22.57 -0.70 13.73
C GLN A 98 -23.28 -1.86 13.01
N PRO A 99 -24.29 -1.56 12.19
CA PRO A 99 -24.98 -2.58 11.38
C PRO A 99 -23.98 -3.25 10.42
N LYS A 100 -23.91 -4.57 10.44
CA LYS A 100 -23.01 -5.36 9.62
C LYS A 100 -23.65 -5.64 8.26
N SER A 101 -23.39 -4.80 7.27
CA SER A 101 -24.00 -4.91 5.94
C SER A 101 -23.28 -5.84 4.99
N LEU A 102 -22.01 -6.21 5.27
CA LEU A 102 -21.15 -7.05 4.42
C LEU A 102 -20.63 -8.30 5.16
N GLU A 103 -21.43 -8.89 6.04
CA GLU A 103 -21.00 -9.95 6.98
C GLU A 103 -20.43 -11.21 6.28
N ASN A 104 -20.86 -11.48 5.05
CA ASN A 104 -20.40 -12.62 4.26
C ASN A 104 -19.47 -12.23 3.11
N ASP A 105 -19.03 -10.98 3.07
CA ASP A 105 -18.13 -10.48 2.07
C ASP A 105 -16.68 -10.55 2.56
N LEU A 106 -15.74 -10.51 1.63
CA LEU A 106 -14.33 -10.46 1.87
C LEU A 106 -13.76 -9.14 1.33
N ILE A 107 -13.05 -8.39 2.18
CA ILE A 107 -12.25 -7.23 1.77
C ILE A 107 -10.78 -7.63 1.83
N VAL A 108 -10.02 -7.40 0.76
CA VAL A 108 -8.58 -7.66 0.71
C VAL A 108 -7.85 -6.35 0.43
N LEU A 109 -7.02 -5.92 1.37
CA LEU A 109 -6.21 -4.72 1.27
C LEU A 109 -4.80 -5.11 0.79
N PHE A 110 -4.38 -4.60 -0.36
CA PHE A 110 -3.05 -4.82 -0.92
C PHE A 110 -2.17 -3.61 -0.63
N ALA A 111 -1.18 -3.77 0.23
CA ALA A 111 -0.28 -2.70 0.60
C ALA A 111 0.52 -2.17 -0.60
N GLY A 112 0.75 -0.86 -0.64
CA GLY A 112 1.67 -0.23 -1.57
C GLY A 112 3.13 -0.53 -1.22
N TYR A 113 4.02 -0.13 -2.12
CA TYR A 113 5.46 -0.24 -1.87
C TYR A 113 5.88 0.59 -0.65
N ASN A 114 6.65 0.00 0.25
CA ASN A 114 7.04 0.59 1.54
C ASN A 114 5.87 1.01 2.45
N GLN A 115 4.68 0.51 2.18
CA GLN A 115 3.54 0.68 3.07
C GLN A 115 3.48 -0.53 4.03
N PRO A 116 3.82 -0.36 5.31
CA PRO A 116 3.79 -1.48 6.25
C PRO A 116 2.39 -2.08 6.36
N ALA A 117 2.29 -3.40 6.39
CA ALA A 117 1.03 -4.09 6.61
C ALA A 117 0.36 -3.64 7.92
N GLN A 118 1.16 -3.31 8.94
CA GLN A 118 0.70 -2.77 10.21
C GLN A 118 -0.09 -1.46 10.06
N LEU A 119 0.30 -0.59 9.13
CA LEU A 119 -0.48 0.62 8.83
C LEU A 119 -1.88 0.27 8.36
N LEU A 120 -2.01 -0.72 7.51
CA LEU A 120 -3.31 -1.19 7.02
C LEU A 120 -4.09 -1.98 8.07
N SER A 121 -3.47 -2.47 9.13
CA SER A 121 -4.19 -3.18 10.19
C SER A 121 -5.17 -2.29 10.95
N LEU A 122 -4.92 -0.98 11.00
CA LEU A 122 -5.91 0.01 11.49
C LEU A 122 -7.14 0.04 10.60
N HIS A 123 -6.92 0.17 9.30
CA HIS A 123 -8.00 0.15 8.31
C HIS A 123 -8.72 -1.20 8.33
N GLN A 124 -7.98 -2.28 8.52
CA GLN A 124 -8.51 -3.63 8.66
C GLN A 124 -9.51 -3.73 9.83
N GLN A 125 -9.11 -3.29 11.02
CA GLN A 125 -9.97 -3.32 12.22
C GLN A 125 -11.21 -2.44 12.03
N TRP A 126 -11.00 -1.23 11.54
CA TRP A 126 -12.07 -0.29 11.30
C TRP A 126 -13.06 -0.79 10.23
N LEU A 127 -12.58 -1.26 9.07
CA LEU A 127 -13.43 -1.80 8.02
C LEU A 127 -14.27 -2.98 8.51
N GLN A 128 -13.68 -3.89 9.28
CA GLN A 128 -14.44 -4.98 9.88
C GLN A 128 -15.54 -4.46 10.82
N LYS A 129 -15.24 -3.47 11.65
CA LYS A 129 -16.24 -2.87 12.56
C LYS A 129 -17.39 -2.22 11.81
N VAL A 130 -17.08 -1.44 10.76
CA VAL A 130 -18.07 -0.69 9.98
C VAL A 130 -18.90 -1.59 9.06
N THR A 131 -18.27 -2.61 8.46
CA THR A 131 -18.91 -3.41 7.40
C THR A 131 -19.37 -4.79 7.87
N GLY A 132 -18.72 -5.36 8.87
CA GLY A 132 -18.90 -6.75 9.29
C GLY A 132 -18.15 -7.76 8.41
N ALA A 133 -17.55 -7.33 7.28
CA ALA A 133 -16.82 -8.18 6.37
C ALA A 133 -15.57 -8.78 7.03
N GLN A 134 -15.11 -9.92 6.51
CA GLN A 134 -13.74 -10.36 6.78
C GLN A 134 -12.79 -9.44 6.05
N VAL A 135 -11.74 -8.98 6.73
CA VAL A 135 -10.74 -8.08 6.13
C VAL A 135 -9.37 -8.70 6.22
N TRP A 136 -8.71 -8.82 5.08
CA TRP A 136 -7.33 -9.34 4.96
C TRP A 136 -6.40 -8.21 4.56
N VAL A 137 -5.16 -8.28 5.02
CA VAL A 137 -4.07 -7.41 4.56
C VAL A 137 -3.00 -8.26 3.91
N VAL A 138 -2.67 -7.91 2.69
CA VAL A 138 -1.58 -8.50 1.91
C VAL A 138 -0.41 -7.54 1.94
N PRO A 139 0.80 -7.98 2.29
CA PRO A 139 1.97 -7.11 2.40
C PRO A 139 2.39 -6.50 1.07
N GLY A 140 3.22 -5.46 1.11
CA GLY A 140 3.85 -4.87 -0.06
C GLY A 140 4.76 -5.87 -0.79
N ALA A 141 4.96 -5.66 -2.08
CA ALA A 141 5.74 -6.56 -2.93
C ALA A 141 7.20 -6.72 -2.48
N GLU A 142 7.76 -5.69 -1.82
CA GLU A 142 9.12 -5.70 -1.27
C GLU A 142 9.29 -6.62 -0.04
N GLN A 143 8.18 -7.05 0.57
CA GLN A 143 8.19 -7.98 1.71
C GLN A 143 8.13 -9.44 1.27
N ALA A 144 7.99 -9.71 -0.02
CA ALA A 144 8.05 -11.06 -0.56
C ALA A 144 9.49 -11.59 -0.56
N GLU A 145 9.66 -12.90 -0.45
CA GLU A 145 10.96 -13.58 -0.58
C GLU A 145 11.66 -13.20 -1.90
N ARG A 146 10.88 -13.09 -2.98
CA ARG A 146 11.33 -12.58 -4.27
C ARG A 146 10.42 -11.45 -4.72
N PHE A 147 11.00 -10.29 -4.95
CA PHE A 147 10.27 -9.16 -5.51
C PHE A 147 9.72 -9.48 -6.90
N SER A 148 8.43 -9.31 -7.10
CA SER A 148 7.76 -9.47 -8.40
C SER A 148 6.54 -8.56 -8.54
N PHE A 149 6.64 -7.34 -8.03
CA PHE A 149 5.56 -6.32 -8.10
C PHE A 149 4.24 -6.78 -7.43
N GLY A 150 4.27 -7.79 -6.56
CA GLY A 150 3.10 -8.40 -5.95
C GLY A 150 2.35 -9.41 -6.84
N LEU A 151 2.79 -9.63 -8.09
CA LEU A 151 2.13 -10.56 -9.03
C LEU A 151 2.24 -12.02 -8.59
N ASN A 152 3.22 -12.38 -7.77
CA ASN A 152 3.34 -13.69 -7.13
C ASN A 152 2.26 -13.97 -6.08
N TYR A 153 1.54 -12.94 -5.62
CA TYR A 153 0.45 -13.08 -4.65
C TYR A 153 -0.86 -13.54 -5.28
N VAL A 154 -1.00 -13.39 -6.61
CA VAL A 154 -2.26 -13.63 -7.33
C VAL A 154 -2.76 -15.07 -7.17
N ALA A 155 -1.94 -16.06 -7.55
CA ALA A 155 -2.37 -17.46 -7.55
C ALA A 155 -2.74 -17.98 -6.14
N PRO A 156 -1.94 -17.74 -5.07
CA PRO A 156 -2.33 -18.12 -3.71
C PRO A 156 -3.65 -17.49 -3.25
N LEU A 157 -3.84 -16.18 -3.50
CA LEU A 157 -5.05 -15.49 -3.09
C LEU A 157 -6.28 -15.97 -3.85
N VAL A 158 -6.19 -16.16 -5.16
CA VAL A 158 -7.27 -16.70 -5.97
C VAL A 158 -7.67 -18.10 -5.50
N SER A 159 -6.71 -18.95 -5.20
CA SER A 159 -6.95 -20.30 -4.66
C SER A 159 -7.73 -20.24 -3.34
N GLU A 160 -7.29 -19.41 -2.40
CA GLU A 160 -7.94 -19.29 -1.08
C GLU A 160 -9.32 -18.65 -1.15
N ILE A 161 -9.49 -17.59 -1.98
CA ILE A 161 -10.79 -16.94 -2.19
C ILE A 161 -11.78 -17.94 -2.79
N SER A 162 -11.37 -18.71 -3.81
CA SER A 162 -12.19 -19.74 -4.43
C SER A 162 -12.60 -20.84 -3.44
N ARG A 163 -11.70 -21.20 -2.51
CA ARG A 163 -12.00 -22.18 -1.46
C ARG A 163 -13.01 -21.67 -0.43
N ARG A 164 -12.96 -20.37 -0.09
CA ARG A 164 -13.84 -19.75 0.92
C ARG A 164 -15.21 -19.37 0.40
N GLN A 165 -15.33 -19.09 -0.89
CA GLN A 165 -16.59 -18.72 -1.56
C GLN A 165 -17.34 -17.56 -0.87
N PRO A 166 -16.71 -16.39 -0.63
CA PRO A 166 -17.42 -15.23 -0.10
C PRO A 166 -18.51 -14.78 -1.08
N ILE A 167 -19.56 -14.10 -0.57
CA ILE A 167 -20.65 -13.61 -1.44
C ILE A 167 -20.12 -12.57 -2.42
N ASN A 168 -19.37 -11.58 -1.93
CA ASN A 168 -18.66 -10.63 -2.76
C ASN A 168 -17.21 -10.50 -2.29
N VAL A 169 -16.33 -10.09 -3.22
CA VAL A 169 -14.93 -9.81 -2.96
C VAL A 169 -14.63 -8.35 -3.28
N HIS A 170 -14.11 -7.62 -2.31
CA HIS A 170 -13.72 -6.24 -2.44
C HIS A 170 -12.20 -6.16 -2.40
N LEU A 171 -11.56 -5.90 -3.54
CA LEU A 171 -10.11 -5.80 -3.66
C LEU A 171 -9.71 -4.33 -3.61
N VAL A 172 -8.90 -3.96 -2.63
CA VAL A 172 -8.45 -2.58 -2.40
C VAL A 172 -6.94 -2.51 -2.59
N GLY A 173 -6.50 -1.92 -3.69
CA GLY A 173 -5.09 -1.81 -4.02
C GLY A 173 -4.55 -0.41 -3.78
N PHE A 174 -3.48 -0.31 -2.97
CA PHE A 174 -2.78 0.94 -2.69
C PHE A 174 -1.52 1.02 -3.54
N SER A 175 -1.32 2.08 -4.32
CA SER A 175 -0.13 2.32 -5.13
C SER A 175 0.28 1.08 -5.94
N MET A 176 1.46 0.51 -5.72
CA MET A 176 1.93 -0.75 -6.35
C MET A 176 1.03 -1.95 -6.04
N GLY A 177 0.41 -2.00 -4.85
CA GLY A 177 -0.54 -3.06 -4.49
C GLY A 177 -1.76 -3.13 -5.41
N ALA A 178 -2.06 -2.06 -6.14
CA ALA A 178 -3.10 -2.01 -7.17
C ALA A 178 -2.86 -3.04 -8.29
N LEU A 179 -1.60 -3.34 -8.60
CA LEU A 179 -1.25 -4.32 -9.64
C LEU A 179 -1.62 -5.74 -9.22
N ALA A 180 -1.30 -6.11 -7.97
CA ALA A 180 -1.68 -7.41 -7.41
C ALA A 180 -3.21 -7.53 -7.27
N ALA A 181 -3.88 -6.47 -6.79
CA ALA A 181 -5.34 -6.43 -6.68
C ALA A 181 -6.03 -6.63 -8.03
N ALA A 182 -5.56 -5.93 -9.08
CA ALA A 182 -6.06 -6.09 -10.44
C ALA A 182 -5.81 -7.51 -10.97
N GLY A 183 -4.63 -8.09 -10.71
CA GLY A 183 -4.31 -9.47 -11.09
C GLY A 183 -5.23 -10.49 -10.44
N VAL A 184 -5.56 -10.34 -9.15
CA VAL A 184 -6.55 -11.21 -8.48
C VAL A 184 -7.94 -11.03 -9.08
N MET A 185 -8.33 -9.79 -9.38
CA MET A 185 -9.63 -9.47 -9.95
C MET A 185 -9.89 -10.12 -11.32
N GLU A 186 -8.84 -10.36 -12.12
CA GLU A 186 -8.94 -11.07 -13.42
C GLU A 186 -9.49 -12.50 -13.28
N HIS A 187 -9.50 -13.06 -12.07
CA HIS A 187 -9.91 -14.44 -11.77
C HIS A 187 -11.14 -14.56 -10.86
N ILE A 188 -11.82 -13.43 -10.60
CA ILE A 188 -12.96 -13.38 -9.67
C ILE A 188 -14.17 -12.73 -10.33
N ASP A 189 -15.28 -13.47 -10.47
CA ASP A 189 -16.49 -12.98 -11.14
C ASP A 189 -17.34 -12.04 -10.27
N ASN A 190 -17.36 -12.25 -8.94
CA ASN A 190 -18.16 -11.49 -7.97
C ASN A 190 -17.34 -10.39 -7.27
N GLY A 191 -16.32 -9.86 -7.94
CA GLY A 191 -15.39 -8.88 -7.38
C GLY A 191 -15.74 -7.44 -7.70
N ARG A 192 -15.25 -6.53 -6.84
CA ARG A 192 -15.17 -5.09 -7.07
C ARG A 192 -13.75 -4.61 -6.76
N LEU A 193 -13.24 -3.72 -7.57
CA LEU A 193 -11.87 -3.22 -7.47
C LEU A 193 -11.86 -1.74 -7.08
N TYR A 194 -11.13 -1.41 -6.03
CA TYR A 194 -10.93 -0.05 -5.53
C TYR A 194 -9.43 0.24 -5.55
N LEU A 195 -9.02 1.24 -6.30
CA LEU A 195 -7.62 1.57 -6.50
C LEU A 195 -7.32 2.96 -5.94
N ILE A 196 -6.46 3.01 -4.92
CA ILE A 196 -6.12 4.24 -4.20
C ILE A 196 -4.71 4.66 -4.57
N ALA A 197 -4.58 5.83 -5.21
CA ALA A 197 -3.33 6.33 -5.75
C ALA A 197 -2.56 5.25 -6.55
N PRO A 198 -3.22 4.52 -7.48
CA PRO A 198 -2.64 3.35 -8.10
C PRO A 198 -1.43 3.68 -8.96
N MET A 199 -0.38 2.90 -8.82
CA MET A 199 0.81 2.97 -9.66
C MET A 199 0.44 2.54 -11.09
N THR A 200 0.58 3.45 -12.04
CA THR A 200 0.25 3.20 -13.46
C THR A 200 1.35 2.45 -14.18
N ASP A 201 2.60 2.79 -13.85
CA ASP A 201 3.83 2.26 -14.44
C ASP A 201 4.94 2.32 -13.38
N PHE A 202 5.72 1.24 -13.28
CA PHE A 202 6.76 1.15 -12.26
C PHE A 202 7.96 2.08 -12.53
N ARG A 203 8.41 2.16 -13.79
CA ARG A 203 9.53 3.04 -14.17
C ARG A 203 9.21 4.49 -13.89
N LEU A 204 8.02 4.93 -14.28
CA LEU A 204 7.56 6.29 -14.01
C LEU A 204 7.48 6.58 -12.51
N ALA A 205 6.96 5.63 -11.72
CA ALA A 205 6.86 5.77 -10.27
C ALA A 205 8.24 5.86 -9.58
N VAL A 206 9.19 5.02 -9.99
CA VAL A 206 10.58 5.06 -9.47
C VAL A 206 11.23 6.39 -9.80
N ASN A 207 11.11 6.87 -11.05
CA ASN A 207 11.66 8.15 -11.46
C ASN A 207 11.02 9.33 -10.72
N ALA A 208 9.72 9.28 -10.49
CA ALA A 208 9.03 10.30 -9.71
C ALA A 208 9.49 10.32 -8.25
N LEU A 209 9.64 9.16 -7.61
CA LEU A 209 10.21 9.04 -6.28
C LEU A 209 11.66 9.50 -6.23
N TRP A 210 12.49 9.11 -7.21
CA TRP A 210 13.87 9.56 -7.33
C TRP A 210 13.95 11.08 -7.36
N ASN A 211 13.23 11.71 -8.27
CA ASN A 211 13.27 13.17 -8.46
C ASN A 211 12.69 13.95 -7.27
N SER A 212 11.65 13.43 -6.61
CA SER A 212 10.95 14.15 -5.54
C SER A 212 11.57 13.93 -4.16
N VAL A 213 12.15 12.76 -3.90
CA VAL A 213 12.58 12.35 -2.55
C VAL A 213 14.10 12.20 -2.43
N TYR A 214 14.74 11.54 -3.41
CA TYR A 214 16.12 11.07 -3.27
C TYR A 214 17.16 11.96 -3.94
N LYS A 215 16.89 12.52 -5.11
CA LYS A 215 17.88 13.25 -5.95
C LYS A 215 18.64 14.34 -5.22
N ASN A 216 18.02 14.98 -4.23
CA ASN A 216 18.61 16.08 -3.47
C ASN A 216 19.31 15.64 -2.17
N LYS A 217 19.36 14.34 -1.89
CA LYS A 217 20.07 13.84 -0.70
C LYS A 217 21.58 13.82 -0.96
N PHE A 218 22.38 14.11 0.06
CA PHE A 218 23.84 14.20 -0.11
C PHE A 218 24.47 12.88 -0.56
N TYR A 219 23.93 11.74 -0.12
CA TYR A 219 24.43 10.40 -0.42
C TYR A 219 24.06 9.92 -1.83
N THR A 220 23.14 10.58 -2.50
CA THR A 220 22.72 10.24 -3.87
C THR A 220 23.42 11.10 -4.95
N ARG A 221 24.30 12.03 -4.56
CA ARG A 221 24.98 12.94 -5.51
C ARG A 221 25.80 12.24 -6.58
N LEU A 222 26.25 11.01 -6.33
CA LEU A 222 27.02 10.19 -7.28
C LEU A 222 26.14 9.28 -8.15
N VAL A 223 24.83 9.28 -7.92
CA VAL A 223 23.87 8.47 -8.69
C VAL A 223 23.22 9.36 -9.73
N GLY A 224 23.47 9.08 -10.99
CA GLY A 224 22.85 9.76 -12.13
C GLY A 224 21.49 9.14 -12.49
N ASP A 225 20.70 9.88 -13.25
CA ASP A 225 19.40 9.39 -13.74
C ASP A 225 19.56 8.12 -14.60
N GLU A 226 20.64 7.99 -15.38
CA GLU A 226 20.97 6.78 -16.15
C GLU A 226 21.18 5.54 -15.25
N THR A 227 21.80 5.72 -14.06
CA THR A 227 21.98 4.63 -13.09
C THR A 227 20.64 4.19 -12.51
N VAL A 228 19.69 5.11 -12.35
CA VAL A 228 18.34 4.78 -11.89
C VAL A 228 17.59 3.97 -12.95
N GLU A 229 17.68 4.37 -14.21
CA GLU A 229 17.08 3.64 -15.34
C GLU A 229 17.64 2.22 -15.46
N GLU A 230 18.96 2.07 -15.42
CA GLU A 230 19.63 0.77 -15.41
C GLU A 230 19.20 -0.09 -14.21
N ALA A 231 19.04 0.52 -13.04
CA ALA A 231 18.57 -0.20 -11.86
C ALA A 231 17.13 -0.71 -12.03
N VAL A 232 16.24 0.07 -12.67
CA VAL A 232 14.88 -0.35 -13.00
C VAL A 232 14.89 -1.55 -13.93
N ASP A 233 15.74 -1.53 -14.98
CA ASP A 233 15.88 -2.66 -15.91
C ASP A 233 16.34 -3.94 -15.17
N ILE A 234 17.31 -3.79 -14.27
CA ILE A 234 17.78 -4.91 -13.43
C ILE A 234 16.67 -5.44 -12.51
N VAL A 235 15.82 -4.57 -11.97
CA VAL A 235 14.66 -5.00 -11.15
C VAL A 235 13.70 -5.84 -11.98
N TYR A 236 13.36 -5.41 -13.20
CA TYR A 236 12.50 -6.17 -14.10
C TYR A 236 13.11 -7.54 -14.46
N GLU A 237 14.39 -7.56 -14.81
CA GLU A 237 15.12 -8.81 -15.13
C GLU A 237 15.09 -9.80 -13.96
N ARG A 238 15.42 -9.34 -12.74
CA ARG A 238 15.43 -10.18 -11.53
C ARG A 238 14.04 -10.64 -11.11
N ALA A 239 13.03 -9.81 -11.33
CA ALA A 239 11.64 -10.16 -11.10
C ALA A 239 11.14 -11.20 -12.13
N GLY A 240 11.80 -11.35 -13.28
CA GLY A 240 11.33 -12.14 -14.40
C GLY A 240 10.05 -11.58 -14.99
N LYS A 241 9.95 -10.25 -15.06
CA LYS A 241 8.78 -9.50 -15.55
C LYS A 241 9.22 -8.48 -16.59
N SER A 242 8.31 -8.14 -17.49
CA SER A 242 8.45 -7.04 -18.43
C SER A 242 7.71 -5.79 -17.95
N GLU A 243 7.95 -4.65 -18.56
CA GLU A 243 7.17 -3.43 -18.33
C GLU A 243 5.68 -3.67 -18.58
N GLN A 244 5.33 -4.40 -19.65
CA GLN A 244 3.94 -4.72 -19.99
C GLN A 244 3.23 -5.51 -18.88
N ASP A 245 3.94 -6.34 -18.12
CA ASP A 245 3.35 -7.07 -16.98
C ASP A 245 2.93 -6.11 -15.85
N THR A 246 3.54 -4.94 -15.77
CA THR A 246 3.32 -3.94 -14.73
C THR A 246 2.49 -2.73 -15.19
N GLU A 247 2.05 -2.69 -16.45
CA GLU A 247 1.16 -1.65 -16.98
C GLU A 247 -0.27 -1.83 -16.44
N LEU A 248 -0.57 -1.19 -15.32
CA LEU A 248 -1.88 -1.27 -14.69
C LEU A 248 -2.98 -0.66 -15.56
N VAL A 249 -2.70 0.44 -16.26
CA VAL A 249 -3.66 1.11 -17.13
C VAL A 249 -4.23 0.13 -18.16
N ARG A 250 -3.37 -0.61 -18.83
CA ARG A 250 -3.75 -1.61 -19.83
C ARG A 250 -4.60 -2.74 -19.21
N ARG A 251 -4.25 -3.20 -18.00
CA ARG A 251 -5.05 -4.23 -17.31
C ARG A 251 -6.45 -3.71 -17.02
N ILE A 252 -6.57 -2.48 -16.53
CA ILE A 252 -7.85 -1.86 -16.22
C ILE A 252 -8.69 -1.61 -17.46
N GLU A 253 -8.10 -1.23 -18.59
CA GLU A 253 -8.82 -1.06 -19.86
C GLU A 253 -9.51 -2.36 -20.33
N HIS A 254 -8.88 -3.51 -20.12
CA HIS A 254 -9.40 -4.80 -20.56
C HIS A 254 -10.28 -5.50 -19.51
N HIS A 255 -10.25 -5.01 -18.28
CA HIS A 255 -11.01 -5.61 -17.19
C HIS A 255 -12.53 -5.35 -17.35
N GLN A 256 -13.38 -6.35 -17.11
CA GLN A 256 -14.85 -6.24 -17.25
C GLN A 256 -15.58 -5.87 -15.94
N GLY A 257 -14.94 -6.03 -14.78
CA GLY A 257 -15.52 -5.77 -13.47
C GLY A 257 -15.66 -4.28 -13.13
N ARG A 258 -16.45 -3.99 -12.09
CA ARG A 258 -16.57 -2.62 -11.56
C ARG A 258 -15.28 -2.20 -10.89
N THR A 259 -14.77 -1.05 -11.27
CA THR A 259 -13.54 -0.47 -10.73
C THR A 259 -13.77 0.99 -10.37
N THR A 260 -13.34 1.38 -9.16
CA THR A 260 -13.29 2.78 -8.75
C THR A 260 -11.83 3.18 -8.52
N ILE A 261 -11.40 4.29 -9.12
CA ILE A 261 -10.04 4.83 -9.00
C ILE A 261 -10.10 6.15 -8.24
N TYR A 262 -9.35 6.21 -7.15
CA TYR A 262 -9.15 7.41 -6.32
C TYR A 262 -7.75 7.94 -6.59
N ALA A 263 -7.63 9.12 -7.20
CA ALA A 263 -6.36 9.69 -7.59
C ALA A 263 -6.28 11.18 -7.26
N SER A 264 -5.08 11.71 -7.06
CA SER A 264 -4.87 13.12 -6.78
C SER A 264 -4.10 13.80 -7.90
N TYR A 265 -4.50 15.02 -8.26
CA TYR A 265 -3.76 15.86 -9.20
C TYR A 265 -2.41 16.32 -8.65
N ASP A 266 -2.25 16.32 -7.33
CA ASP A 266 -1.05 16.78 -6.64
C ASP A 266 -0.13 15.61 -6.22
N ASP A 267 -0.54 14.36 -6.53
CA ASP A 267 0.30 13.18 -6.39
C ASP A 267 1.33 13.14 -7.52
N LYS A 268 2.60 13.31 -7.15
CA LYS A 268 3.72 13.31 -8.10
C LYS A 268 4.20 11.90 -8.46
N VAL A 269 3.88 10.91 -7.63
CA VAL A 269 4.31 9.52 -7.83
C VAL A 269 3.37 8.79 -8.78
N THR A 270 2.05 9.00 -8.58
CA THR A 270 0.99 8.37 -9.36
C THR A 270 -0.03 9.42 -9.81
N PRO A 271 0.34 10.27 -10.77
CA PRO A 271 -0.46 11.42 -11.14
C PRO A 271 -1.80 11.03 -11.75
N ALA A 272 -2.87 11.69 -11.31
CA ALA A 272 -4.24 11.50 -11.81
C ALA A 272 -4.36 11.63 -13.33
N ALA A 273 -3.50 12.44 -13.95
CA ALA A 273 -3.51 12.68 -15.39
C ALA A 273 -3.34 11.41 -16.24
N ALA A 274 -2.64 10.39 -15.72
CA ALA A 274 -2.45 9.11 -16.41
C ALA A 274 -3.77 8.35 -16.63
N TRP A 275 -4.80 8.64 -15.85
CA TRP A 275 -6.10 7.97 -15.90
C TRP A 275 -7.13 8.67 -16.78
N LEU A 276 -6.93 9.96 -17.12
CA LEU A 276 -7.90 10.78 -17.88
C LEU A 276 -8.26 10.23 -19.27
N PRO A 277 -7.33 9.57 -20.01
CA PRO A 277 -7.65 9.05 -21.34
C PRO A 277 -8.60 7.84 -21.34
N ILE A 278 -8.70 7.13 -20.20
CA ILE A 278 -9.41 5.86 -20.13
C ILE A 278 -10.90 6.10 -20.04
N LYS A 279 -11.66 5.48 -20.94
CA LYS A 279 -13.12 5.54 -20.97
C LYS A 279 -13.69 4.12 -20.96
N ARG A 280 -14.41 3.77 -19.91
CA ARG A 280 -15.07 2.47 -19.74
C ARG A 280 -16.29 2.64 -18.82
N ASP A 281 -17.44 2.09 -19.20
CA ASP A 281 -18.70 2.28 -18.47
C ASP A 281 -18.68 1.76 -17.03
N ALA A 282 -17.92 0.69 -16.76
CA ALA A 282 -17.78 0.11 -15.43
C ALA A 282 -16.64 0.74 -14.59
N LEU A 283 -16.05 1.85 -15.07
CA LEU A 283 -14.93 2.53 -14.42
C LEU A 283 -15.40 3.88 -13.88
N GLN A 284 -15.21 4.09 -12.59
CA GLN A 284 -15.48 5.35 -11.92
C GLN A 284 -14.18 5.99 -11.47
N PHE A 285 -14.11 7.33 -11.58
CA PHE A 285 -12.97 8.12 -11.13
C PHE A 285 -13.40 9.12 -10.08
N LYS A 286 -12.62 9.22 -9.01
CA LYS A 286 -12.72 10.25 -7.98
C LYS A 286 -11.37 10.96 -7.88
N PHE A 287 -11.36 12.23 -8.22
CA PHE A 287 -10.15 13.03 -8.28
C PHE A 287 -10.10 14.04 -7.14
N TYR A 288 -8.94 14.09 -6.49
CA TYR A 288 -8.70 14.97 -5.35
C TYR A 288 -7.64 16.02 -5.68
N ARG A 289 -7.61 17.07 -4.88
CA ARG A 289 -6.60 18.12 -4.90
C ARG A 289 -5.97 18.27 -3.52
N GLN A 290 -4.76 18.83 -3.48
CA GLN A 290 -4.03 19.10 -2.24
C GLN A 290 -3.79 17.83 -1.41
N MET A 291 -3.53 16.71 -2.08
CA MET A 291 -3.26 15.43 -1.46
C MET A 291 -2.07 14.77 -2.18
N ASN A 292 -0.98 14.58 -1.46
CA ASN A 292 0.20 13.91 -1.99
C ASN A 292 0.07 12.38 -1.87
N HIS A 293 1.03 11.64 -2.41
CA HIS A 293 1.00 10.18 -2.43
C HIS A 293 0.85 9.53 -1.04
N PRO A 294 1.68 9.84 -0.02
CA PRO A 294 1.50 9.30 1.33
C PRO A 294 0.15 9.61 1.96
N GLU A 295 -0.40 10.82 1.73
CA GLU A 295 -1.71 11.21 2.25
C GLU A 295 -2.85 10.39 1.62
N MET A 296 -2.75 10.10 0.32
CA MET A 296 -3.68 9.20 -0.35
C MET A 296 -3.62 7.79 0.26
N LEU A 297 -2.41 7.24 0.43
CA LEU A 297 -2.20 5.88 0.96
C LEU A 297 -2.66 5.74 2.41
N ALA A 298 -2.58 6.82 3.19
CA ALA A 298 -2.98 6.80 4.59
C ALA A 298 -4.50 6.75 4.79
N LEU A 299 -5.32 7.12 3.79
CA LEU A 299 -6.79 7.20 3.87
C LEU A 299 -7.31 8.04 5.05
N PHE A 300 -6.53 9.01 5.55
CA PHE A 300 -6.90 9.79 6.73
C PHE A 300 -7.71 11.04 6.40
N ARG A 301 -7.73 11.45 5.15
CA ARG A 301 -8.50 12.60 4.74
C ARG A 301 -9.99 12.23 4.62
N GLN A 302 -10.82 13.00 5.29
CA GLN A 302 -12.24 12.68 5.51
C GLN A 302 -13.02 12.51 4.19
N ASP A 303 -12.80 13.39 3.20
CA ASP A 303 -13.48 13.31 1.91
C ASP A 303 -13.16 12.02 1.13
N LEU A 304 -11.87 11.65 1.05
CA LEU A 304 -11.45 10.40 0.43
C LEU A 304 -12.03 9.18 1.16
N LEU A 305 -11.98 9.21 2.49
CA LEU A 305 -12.48 8.12 3.31
C LEU A 305 -13.99 7.96 3.18
N GLN A 306 -14.75 9.05 3.23
CA GLN A 306 -16.20 9.04 3.02
C GLN A 306 -16.57 8.48 1.65
N ASP A 307 -15.88 8.92 0.62
CA ASP A 307 -16.07 8.43 -0.74
C ASP A 307 -15.81 6.94 -0.85
N PHE A 308 -14.66 6.48 -0.33
CA PHE A 308 -14.28 5.08 -0.36
C PHE A 308 -15.31 4.18 0.36
N ILE A 309 -15.72 4.56 1.57
CA ILE A 309 -16.70 3.78 2.33
C ILE A 309 -18.09 3.83 1.71
N SER A 310 -18.49 4.99 1.17
CA SER A 310 -19.77 5.10 0.46
C SER A 310 -19.83 4.17 -0.74
N ASP A 311 -18.74 4.08 -1.51
CA ASP A 311 -18.65 3.18 -2.66
C ASP A 311 -18.62 1.71 -2.23
N LEU A 312 -17.91 1.39 -1.14
CA LEU A 312 -17.82 0.05 -0.58
C LEU A 312 -19.18 -0.44 -0.09
N LEU A 313 -19.92 0.40 0.65
CA LEU A 313 -21.24 0.08 1.20
C LEU A 313 -22.37 0.26 0.20
N GLY A 314 -22.13 0.91 -0.94
CA GLY A 314 -23.16 1.23 -1.93
C GLY A 314 -24.21 2.24 -1.43
N ARG A 315 -23.88 3.04 -0.41
CA ARG A 315 -24.71 4.11 0.15
C ARG A 315 -23.86 5.29 0.63
N SER A 316 -24.44 6.48 0.65
CA SER A 316 -23.76 7.61 1.26
C SER A 316 -23.59 7.41 2.76
N ILE A 317 -22.45 7.82 3.27
CA ILE A 317 -22.15 7.87 4.72
C ILE A 317 -21.93 9.30 5.18
N THR A 318 -22.19 9.55 6.46
CA THR A 318 -21.98 10.86 7.09
C THR A 318 -20.55 11.02 7.61
N ALA A 319 -20.14 12.27 7.89
CA ALA A 319 -18.87 12.54 8.55
C ALA A 319 -18.78 11.85 9.92
N ALA A 320 -19.87 11.83 10.68
CA ALA A 320 -19.90 11.15 11.98
C ALA A 320 -19.68 9.63 11.88
N GLU A 321 -20.13 9.00 10.79
CA GLU A 321 -19.85 7.57 10.55
C GLU A 321 -18.37 7.32 10.20
N THR A 322 -17.66 8.32 9.66
CA THR A 322 -16.22 8.23 9.40
C THR A 322 -15.36 8.50 10.64
N ASP A 323 -15.86 9.23 11.63
CA ASP A 323 -15.16 9.52 12.89
C ASP A 323 -14.88 8.24 13.73
N ILE A 324 -15.46 7.12 13.35
CA ILE A 324 -15.20 5.79 13.96
C ILE A 324 -13.73 5.36 13.82
N LEU A 325 -12.96 5.99 12.92
CA LEU A 325 -11.53 5.73 12.78
C LEU A 325 -10.70 6.07 14.02
N GLY A 326 -11.22 6.92 14.89
CA GLY A 326 -10.49 7.36 16.06
C GLY A 326 -9.75 8.69 15.87
N LEU A 327 -8.97 9.06 16.85
CA LEU A 327 -8.28 10.34 16.93
C LEU A 327 -6.95 10.29 16.19
N LEU A 328 -6.77 11.15 15.19
CA LEU A 328 -5.49 11.37 14.52
C LEU A 328 -4.87 12.67 15.00
N CYS A 329 -3.64 12.61 15.53
CA CYS A 329 -2.89 13.76 16.00
C CYS A 329 -1.60 13.95 15.21
N ASP A 330 -1.28 15.20 14.82
CA ASP A 330 0.09 15.57 14.44
C ASP A 330 0.97 15.46 15.68
N GLY A 331 2.16 14.86 15.57
CA GLY A 331 3.09 14.70 16.68
C GLY A 331 3.62 16.00 17.29
N LYS A 332 3.28 17.15 16.72
CA LYS A 332 3.57 18.49 17.25
C LYS A 332 2.38 19.13 17.96
N ASP A 333 1.18 18.58 17.81
CA ASP A 333 -0.03 19.07 18.44
C ASP A 333 -0.18 18.46 19.83
N ILE A 334 0.40 19.13 20.83
CA ILE A 334 0.41 18.66 22.23
C ILE A 334 -1.01 18.54 22.80
N GLU A 335 -1.93 19.44 22.43
CA GLU A 335 -3.31 19.37 22.91
C GLU A 335 -4.02 18.13 22.37
N CYS A 336 -3.82 17.82 21.10
CA CYS A 336 -4.32 16.59 20.51
C CYS A 336 -3.66 15.34 21.12
N LEU A 337 -2.35 15.33 21.28
CA LEU A 337 -1.62 14.20 21.86
C LEU A 337 -2.07 13.86 23.29
N ASN A 338 -2.41 14.88 24.10
CA ASN A 338 -2.92 14.70 25.46
C ASN A 338 -4.34 14.08 25.50
N ARG A 339 -5.04 13.99 24.39
CA ARG A 339 -6.35 13.33 24.26
C ARG A 339 -6.24 11.87 23.83
N LEU A 340 -5.06 11.43 23.40
CA LEU A 340 -4.84 10.02 23.07
C LEU A 340 -4.90 9.17 24.36
N PRO A 341 -5.44 7.94 24.30
CA PRO A 341 -5.33 6.99 25.39
C PRO A 341 -3.86 6.79 25.75
N THR A 342 -3.53 6.90 27.03
CA THR A 342 -2.19 6.55 27.54
C THR A 342 -2.15 5.08 27.86
N ASP A 343 -0.99 4.44 27.70
CA ASP A 343 -0.80 3.02 28.06
C ASP A 343 -1.03 2.76 29.57
N ASP A 344 -1.08 3.84 30.38
CA ASP A 344 -1.25 3.79 31.83
C ASP A 344 -2.72 3.75 32.29
N ASP A 345 -3.69 4.05 31.43
CA ASP A 345 -5.12 4.05 31.82
C ASP A 345 -5.71 2.64 32.06
N ASN A 346 -4.89 1.59 31.93
CA ASN A 346 -5.30 0.20 32.10
C ASN A 346 -4.71 -0.49 33.35
N SER A 347 -4.18 0.25 34.32
CA SER A 347 -3.63 -0.33 35.54
C SER A 347 -4.58 -0.31 36.76
N GLU A 348 -5.83 0.11 36.58
CA GLU A 348 -6.85 0.05 37.65
C GLU A 348 -8.12 -0.64 37.09
N ASP A 349 -8.16 -2.01 37.21
CA ASP A 349 -9.34 -2.72 37.75
C ASP A 349 -8.99 -4.22 37.99
#